data_44f6d2a27d7ba9ec3910eac74616f8bb
#
_entry.id   44f6d2a27d7ba9ec3910eac74616f8bb
#
_cell.length_a   1.000
_cell.length_b   1.000
_cell.length_c   1.000
_cell.angle_alpha   90.00
_cell.angle_beta   90.00
_cell.angle_gamma   90.00
#
_symmetry.space_group_name_H-M   'P 1'
#
loop_
_entity.id
_entity.type
_entity.pdbx_description
1 polymer ?
#
loop_
_entity_poly.entity_id
_entity_poly.type
_entity_poly.pdbx_seq_one_letter_code
_entity_poly.pdbx_strand_id
1 'polypeptide(L)'
;KNTQLLYAKGCEIEGNNKDGFAEAIAVANQADVVIVSIGERGNMSGEAKSRSNIHIPGIQEELVKALQATGKPVVVLINAGRPLIFNQTADTAPAILYTWWLGTEAGNAIADVLFGDYNPSGKLPMTFPREEGQLPIYYNHFNTGRPAPNETAFNYVSAYTDLKNS
;
A
#
# COMPACT_ATOMS: atom_id res chain seq x y z
N LYS A 1 10.41 26.81 -1.56
CA LYS A 1 11.46 25.87 -2.06
C LYS A 1 11.18 25.65 -3.54
N ASN A 2 12.22 25.72 -4.38
CA ASN A 2 12.07 25.43 -5.80
C ASN A 2 12.08 23.90 -6.00
N THR A 3 10.89 23.30 -6.02
CA THR A 3 10.72 21.87 -6.32
C THR A 3 10.18 21.75 -7.75
N GLN A 4 10.83 20.98 -8.59
CA GLN A 4 10.33 20.62 -9.90
C GLN A 4 9.52 19.35 -9.79
N LEU A 5 8.29 19.36 -10.29
CA LEU A 5 7.43 18.18 -10.36
C LEU A 5 7.53 17.56 -11.76
N LEU A 6 7.86 16.28 -11.81
CA LEU A 6 7.82 15.45 -13.00
C LEU A 6 6.65 14.47 -12.86
N TYR A 7 6.00 14.10 -13.94
CA TYR A 7 4.83 13.22 -13.90
C TYR A 7 4.89 12.15 -14.98
N ALA A 8 4.49 10.95 -14.60
CA ALA A 8 4.17 9.84 -15.50
C ALA A 8 2.99 9.06 -14.95
N LYS A 9 2.11 8.56 -15.81
CA LYS A 9 0.94 7.79 -15.40
C LYS A 9 1.31 6.41 -14.83
N GLY A 10 2.30 5.76 -15.40
CA GLY A 10 2.76 4.42 -15.03
C GLY A 10 1.84 3.30 -15.50
N CYS A 11 0.70 3.11 -14.84
CA CYS A 11 -0.30 2.10 -15.25
C CYS A 11 -1.73 2.54 -14.95
N GLU A 12 -2.68 1.74 -15.42
CA GLU A 12 -4.07 1.85 -15.00
C GLU A 12 -4.28 1.24 -13.61
N ILE A 13 -5.37 1.61 -12.93
CA ILE A 13 -5.72 1.04 -11.63
C ILE A 13 -6.03 -0.45 -11.76
N GLU A 14 -6.65 -0.86 -12.85
CA GLU A 14 -6.99 -2.25 -13.16
C GLU A 14 -6.36 -2.69 -14.48
N GLY A 15 -6.25 -4.00 -14.66
CA GLY A 15 -5.66 -4.59 -15.87
C GLY A 15 -4.18 -4.90 -15.72
N ASN A 16 -3.55 -5.29 -16.83
CA ASN A 16 -2.18 -5.80 -16.86
C ASN A 16 -1.28 -5.12 -17.89
N ASN A 17 -1.70 -3.97 -18.43
CA ASN A 17 -0.92 -3.23 -19.41
C ASN A 17 0.24 -2.47 -18.75
N LYS A 18 1.47 -2.74 -19.23
CA LYS A 18 2.72 -2.15 -18.75
C LYS A 18 3.30 -1.05 -19.65
N ASP A 19 2.56 -0.60 -20.66
CA ASP A 19 3.08 0.36 -21.66
C ASP A 19 3.64 1.64 -21.02
N GLY A 20 3.06 2.09 -19.90
CA GLY A 20 3.51 3.27 -19.18
C GLY A 20 4.72 3.06 -18.25
N PHE A 21 5.17 1.81 -18.02
CA PHE A 21 6.29 1.56 -17.10
C PHE A 21 7.60 2.18 -17.57
N ALA A 22 7.90 2.10 -18.85
CA ALA A 22 9.13 2.66 -19.41
C ALA A 22 9.21 4.18 -19.20
N GLU A 23 8.12 4.89 -19.42
CA GLU A 23 8.02 6.33 -19.17
C GLU A 23 8.18 6.65 -17.68
N ALA A 24 7.48 5.92 -16.81
CA ALA A 24 7.55 6.10 -15.38
C ALA A 24 8.97 5.89 -14.84
N ILE A 25 9.66 4.86 -15.31
CA ILE A 25 11.08 4.60 -14.96
C ILE A 25 11.98 5.72 -15.46
N ALA A 26 11.77 6.19 -16.69
CA ALA A 26 12.59 7.29 -17.27
C ALA A 26 12.42 8.58 -16.47
N VAL A 27 11.19 8.90 -16.05
CA VAL A 27 10.89 10.05 -15.20
C VAL A 27 11.50 9.86 -13.80
N ALA A 28 11.35 8.67 -13.19
CA ALA A 28 11.93 8.36 -11.89
C ALA A 28 13.47 8.54 -11.87
N ASN A 29 14.16 8.14 -12.92
CA ASN A 29 15.61 8.30 -13.02
C ASN A 29 16.07 9.77 -13.02
N GLN A 30 15.20 10.71 -13.40
CA GLN A 30 15.47 12.14 -13.40
C GLN A 30 15.12 12.82 -12.06
N ALA A 31 14.40 12.13 -11.18
CA ALA A 31 13.94 12.67 -9.91
C ALA A 31 14.92 12.36 -8.76
N ASP A 32 14.87 13.16 -7.71
CA ASP A 32 15.59 12.88 -6.45
C ASP A 32 14.78 11.93 -5.55
N VAL A 33 13.45 12.01 -5.61
CA VAL A 33 12.50 11.17 -4.86
C VAL A 33 11.33 10.84 -5.77
N VAL A 34 10.85 9.60 -5.70
CA VAL A 34 9.67 9.13 -6.41
C VAL A 34 8.51 9.04 -5.43
N ILE A 35 7.39 9.66 -5.78
CA ILE A 35 6.12 9.50 -5.07
C ILE A 35 5.19 8.71 -5.99
N VAL A 36 4.83 7.48 -5.59
CA VAL A 36 3.93 6.64 -6.37
C VAL A 36 2.60 6.48 -5.64
N SER A 37 1.51 6.80 -6.34
CA SER A 37 0.16 6.67 -5.83
C SER A 37 -0.49 5.42 -6.41
N ILE A 38 -0.91 4.51 -5.53
CA ILE A 38 -1.59 3.26 -5.86
C ILE A 38 -2.88 3.11 -5.04
N GLY A 39 -3.68 2.11 -5.35
CA GLY A 39 -4.89 1.81 -4.58
C GLY A 39 -6.11 1.57 -5.43
N GLU A 40 -7.26 1.86 -4.87
CA GLU A 40 -8.57 1.66 -5.49
C GLU A 40 -9.05 2.91 -6.25
N ARG A 41 -9.94 2.69 -7.21
CA ARG A 41 -10.75 3.75 -7.81
C ARG A 41 -11.90 4.10 -6.85
N GLY A 42 -12.36 5.34 -6.85
CA GLY A 42 -13.42 5.81 -5.95
C GLY A 42 -14.74 5.03 -6.01
N ASN A 43 -15.02 4.33 -7.12
CA ASN A 43 -16.22 3.48 -7.25
C ASN A 43 -15.99 2.02 -6.79
N MET A 44 -14.82 1.67 -6.28
CA MET A 44 -14.51 0.31 -5.78
C MET A 44 -14.84 0.15 -4.30
N SER A 45 -15.04 1.22 -3.55
CA SER A 45 -15.47 1.19 -2.15
C SER A 45 -16.62 2.16 -1.91
N GLY A 46 -17.41 1.94 -0.86
CA GLY A 46 -18.60 2.70 -0.51
C GLY A 46 -19.85 1.82 -0.45
N GLU A 47 -21.01 2.43 -0.52
CA GLU A 47 -22.29 1.74 -0.48
C GLU A 47 -22.41 0.73 -1.63
N ALA A 48 -22.82 -0.49 -1.31
CA ALA A 48 -22.97 -1.60 -2.26
C ALA A 48 -21.69 -1.94 -3.07
N LYS A 49 -20.52 -1.72 -2.50
CA LYS A 49 -19.22 -1.94 -3.13
C LYS A 49 -18.37 -2.96 -2.37
N SER A 50 -18.98 -4.09 -1.99
CA SER A 50 -18.25 -5.21 -1.40
C SER A 50 -17.32 -5.88 -2.42
N ARG A 51 -16.14 -6.26 -1.98
CA ARG A 51 -15.15 -6.98 -2.79
C ARG A 51 -14.73 -8.26 -2.09
N SER A 52 -14.66 -9.36 -2.83
CA SER A 52 -14.11 -10.63 -2.34
C SER A 52 -12.58 -10.66 -2.43
N ASN A 53 -11.99 -9.98 -3.42
CA ASN A 53 -10.55 -9.79 -3.55
C ASN A 53 -10.20 -8.37 -3.08
N ILE A 54 -9.41 -8.26 -2.03
CA ILE A 54 -8.98 -6.99 -1.43
C ILE A 54 -7.48 -6.71 -1.60
N HIS A 55 -6.82 -7.37 -2.53
CA HIS A 55 -5.47 -6.98 -2.96
C HIS A 55 -5.49 -5.64 -3.71
N ILE A 56 -4.34 -4.97 -3.76
CA ILE A 56 -4.14 -3.82 -4.65
C ILE A 56 -4.53 -4.25 -6.08
N PRO A 57 -5.43 -3.51 -6.75
CA PRO A 57 -5.91 -3.89 -8.08
C PRO A 57 -4.82 -3.86 -9.16
N GLY A 58 -4.95 -4.73 -10.17
CA GLY A 58 -4.11 -4.73 -11.36
C GLY A 58 -2.64 -5.02 -11.08
N ILE A 59 -1.77 -4.28 -11.76
CA ILE A 59 -0.30 -4.43 -11.70
C ILE A 59 0.41 -3.29 -10.97
N GLN A 60 -0.31 -2.57 -10.14
CA GLN A 60 0.22 -1.39 -9.44
C GLN A 60 1.42 -1.73 -8.54
N GLU A 61 1.41 -2.86 -7.83
CA GLU A 61 2.57 -3.30 -7.03
C GLU A 61 3.78 -3.67 -7.90
N GLU A 62 3.55 -4.16 -9.13
CA GLU A 62 4.65 -4.40 -10.08
C GLU A 62 5.30 -3.07 -10.55
N LEU A 63 4.49 -2.00 -10.70
CA LEU A 63 5.00 -0.66 -10.96
C LEU A 63 5.84 -0.16 -9.79
N VAL A 64 5.37 -0.31 -8.54
CA VAL A 64 6.16 0.04 -7.34
C VAL A 64 7.51 -0.66 -7.36
N LYS A 65 7.53 -1.98 -7.61
CA LYS A 65 8.77 -2.76 -7.72
C LYS A 65 9.69 -2.26 -8.82
N ALA A 66 9.16 -1.92 -9.98
CA ALA A 66 9.94 -1.38 -11.09
C ALA A 66 10.56 -0.01 -10.77
N LEU A 67 9.82 0.84 -10.06
CA LEU A 67 10.32 2.14 -9.60
C LEU A 67 11.40 2.00 -8.52
N GLN A 68 11.23 1.07 -7.58
CA GLN A 68 12.26 0.75 -6.57
C GLN A 68 13.55 0.25 -7.20
N ALA A 69 13.47 -0.50 -8.30
CA ALA A 69 14.62 -1.00 -9.03
C ALA A 69 15.49 0.12 -9.65
N THR A 70 15.00 1.35 -9.74
CA THR A 70 15.80 2.52 -10.16
C THR A 70 16.83 2.95 -9.11
N GLY A 71 16.73 2.46 -7.88
CA GLY A 71 17.55 2.86 -6.74
C GLY A 71 17.19 4.23 -6.15
N LYS A 72 16.16 4.89 -6.65
CA LYS A 72 15.68 6.16 -6.08
C LYS A 72 14.83 5.88 -4.81
N PRO A 73 14.84 6.79 -3.83
CA PRO A 73 13.90 6.73 -2.72
C PRO A 73 12.45 6.75 -3.22
N VAL A 74 11.65 5.78 -2.80
CA VAL A 74 10.25 5.66 -3.20
C VAL A 74 9.34 5.83 -1.99
N VAL A 75 8.42 6.77 -2.06
CA VAL A 75 7.32 6.95 -1.10
C VAL A 75 6.04 6.45 -1.76
N VAL A 76 5.37 5.51 -1.12
CA VAL A 76 4.12 4.94 -1.64
C VAL A 76 2.93 5.57 -0.94
N LEU A 77 2.01 6.13 -1.72
CA LEU A 77 0.70 6.59 -1.24
C LEU A 77 -0.34 5.53 -1.59
N ILE A 78 -1.12 5.08 -0.61
CA ILE A 78 -2.20 4.11 -0.84
C ILE A 78 -3.55 4.79 -0.60
N ASN A 79 -4.34 4.91 -1.68
CA ASN A 79 -5.67 5.50 -1.65
C ASN A 79 -6.72 4.39 -1.73
N ALA A 80 -7.48 4.16 -0.67
CA ALA A 80 -8.50 3.12 -0.64
C ALA A 80 -9.53 3.39 0.46
N GLY A 81 -10.73 2.83 0.31
CA GLY A 81 -11.77 2.90 1.33
C GLY A 81 -11.80 1.71 2.29
N ARG A 82 -10.83 0.82 2.21
CA ARG A 82 -10.69 -0.40 3.03
C ARG A 82 -9.23 -0.75 3.26
N PRO A 83 -8.87 -1.57 4.27
CA PRO A 83 -7.53 -2.12 4.40
C PRO A 83 -7.28 -3.11 3.26
N LEU A 84 -6.39 -2.76 2.35
CA LEU A 84 -6.00 -3.63 1.23
C LEU A 84 -4.85 -4.54 1.63
N ILE A 85 -4.69 -5.64 0.90
CA ILE A 85 -3.52 -6.51 0.95
C ILE A 85 -2.49 -5.96 -0.04
N PHE A 86 -1.30 -5.64 0.47
CA PHE A 86 -0.19 -5.06 -0.30
C PHE A 86 1.17 -5.56 0.21
N ASN A 87 1.28 -6.86 0.41
CA ASN A 87 2.43 -7.50 1.06
C ASN A 87 3.76 -7.13 0.42
N GLN A 88 3.86 -7.15 -0.92
CA GLN A 88 5.10 -6.81 -1.60
C GLN A 88 5.52 -5.37 -1.29
N THR A 89 4.59 -4.44 -1.37
CA THR A 89 4.83 -3.03 -1.06
C THR A 89 5.19 -2.84 0.41
N ALA A 90 4.45 -3.50 1.33
CA ALA A 90 4.70 -3.43 2.77
C ALA A 90 6.10 -3.91 3.15
N ASP A 91 6.55 -5.01 2.53
CA ASP A 91 7.84 -5.62 2.84
C ASP A 91 9.04 -4.87 2.21
N THR A 92 8.81 -4.08 1.16
CA THR A 92 9.91 -3.49 0.36
C THR A 92 9.96 -1.96 0.33
N ALA A 93 8.83 -1.27 0.55
CA ALA A 93 8.81 0.18 0.46
C ALA A 93 9.40 0.85 1.70
N PRO A 94 10.33 1.80 1.54
CA PRO A 94 10.95 2.49 2.67
C PRO A 94 9.99 3.43 3.40
N ALA A 95 8.94 3.90 2.72
CA ALA A 95 7.91 4.77 3.30
C ALA A 95 6.57 4.54 2.62
N ILE A 96 5.53 4.38 3.45
CA ILE A 96 4.15 4.19 3.01
C ILE A 96 3.27 5.17 3.78
N LEU A 97 2.41 5.89 3.06
CA LEU A 97 1.34 6.70 3.63
C LEU A 97 0.00 6.16 3.15
N TYR A 98 -0.77 5.57 4.06
CA TYR A 98 -2.11 5.09 3.77
C TYR A 98 -3.09 6.24 3.93
N THR A 99 -3.53 6.82 2.81
CA THR A 99 -4.26 8.08 2.80
C THR A 99 -5.77 7.93 2.92
N TRP A 100 -6.30 6.71 2.74
CA TRP A 100 -7.75 6.49 2.68
C TRP A 100 -8.43 7.38 1.60
N TRP A 101 -9.62 7.87 1.89
CA TRP A 101 -10.34 8.87 1.08
C TRP A 101 -10.41 10.21 1.82
N LEU A 102 -9.56 11.15 1.46
CA LEU A 102 -9.39 12.42 2.17
C LEU A 102 -10.33 13.52 1.68
N GLY A 103 -11.04 13.33 0.58
CA GLY A 103 -11.97 14.33 0.04
C GLY A 103 -11.27 15.53 -0.62
N THR A 104 -11.91 16.68 -0.51
CA THR A 104 -11.51 17.90 -1.25
C THR A 104 -10.10 18.39 -0.91
N GLU A 105 -9.70 18.30 0.35
CA GLU A 105 -8.39 18.78 0.82
C GLU A 105 -7.26 17.74 0.73
N ALA A 106 -7.51 16.61 0.03
CA ALA A 106 -6.54 15.53 -0.08
C ALA A 106 -5.14 15.99 -0.54
N GLY A 107 -5.10 16.83 -1.57
CA GLY A 107 -3.83 17.33 -2.12
C GLY A 107 -3.03 18.15 -1.11
N ASN A 108 -3.66 19.06 -0.41
CA ASN A 108 -3.02 19.88 0.61
C ASN A 108 -2.54 19.03 1.77
N ALA A 109 -3.40 18.16 2.32
CA ALA A 109 -3.04 17.28 3.46
C ALA A 109 -1.87 16.34 3.14
N ILE A 110 -1.86 15.74 1.95
CA ILE A 110 -0.76 14.87 1.49
C ILE A 110 0.53 15.70 1.33
N ALA A 111 0.45 16.88 0.72
CA ALA A 111 1.61 17.75 0.55
C ALA A 111 2.22 18.18 1.88
N ASP A 112 1.40 18.60 2.85
CA ASP A 112 1.86 19.02 4.18
C ASP A 112 2.64 17.90 4.88
N VAL A 113 2.17 16.63 4.75
CA VAL A 113 2.86 15.48 5.32
C VAL A 113 4.16 15.17 4.55
N LEU A 114 4.11 15.13 3.21
CA LEU A 114 5.25 14.76 2.38
C LEU A 114 6.40 15.78 2.48
N PHE A 115 6.07 17.07 2.60
CA PHE A 115 7.08 18.14 2.71
C PHE A 115 7.46 18.46 4.16
N GLY A 116 6.84 17.81 5.15
CA GLY A 116 7.19 17.90 6.55
C GLY A 116 6.60 19.13 7.26
N ASP A 117 5.60 19.79 6.66
CA ASP A 117 4.88 20.87 7.30
C ASP A 117 3.95 20.36 8.40
N TYR A 118 3.53 19.09 8.30
CA TYR A 118 2.77 18.38 9.32
C TYR A 118 3.32 16.97 9.55
N ASN A 119 3.52 16.61 10.82
CA ASN A 119 3.93 15.24 11.18
C ASN A 119 2.70 14.32 11.23
N PRO A 120 2.66 13.20 10.46
CA PRO A 120 1.50 12.32 10.44
C PRO A 120 1.23 11.72 11.83
N SER A 121 0.06 11.99 12.37
CA SER A 121 -0.36 11.58 13.73
C SER A 121 -1.47 10.53 13.74
N GLY A 122 -2.05 10.22 12.58
CA GLY A 122 -3.10 9.22 12.43
C GLY A 122 -2.62 7.82 12.81
N LYS A 123 -3.49 7.07 13.51
CA LYS A 123 -3.28 5.65 13.82
C LYS A 123 -4.14 4.80 12.92
N LEU A 124 -3.66 3.60 12.58
CA LEU A 124 -4.46 2.66 11.81
C LEU A 124 -5.69 2.24 12.64
N PRO A 125 -6.91 2.36 12.09
CA PRO A 125 -8.15 2.07 12.84
C PRO A 125 -8.49 0.58 12.88
N MET A 126 -7.79 -0.27 12.11
CA MET A 126 -8.05 -1.69 11.99
C MET A 126 -6.80 -2.45 11.58
N THR A 127 -6.84 -3.77 11.75
CA THR A 127 -5.77 -4.67 11.33
C THR A 127 -5.79 -4.85 9.81
N PHE A 128 -4.61 -4.86 9.20
CA PHE A 128 -4.43 -5.13 7.77
C PHE A 128 -4.10 -6.62 7.59
N PRO A 129 -4.89 -7.37 6.81
CA PRO A 129 -4.61 -8.77 6.55
C PRO A 129 -3.47 -8.93 5.55
N ARG A 130 -2.77 -10.04 5.64
CA ARG A 130 -1.82 -10.50 4.61
C ARG A 130 -2.50 -11.31 3.52
N GLU A 131 -3.62 -11.97 3.86
CA GLU A 131 -4.44 -12.76 2.93
C GLU A 131 -5.90 -12.71 3.35
N GLU A 132 -6.81 -12.88 2.39
CA GLU A 132 -8.26 -12.87 2.65
C GLU A 132 -8.69 -13.98 3.61
N GLY A 133 -7.97 -15.11 3.61
CA GLY A 133 -8.23 -16.23 4.52
C GLY A 133 -8.08 -15.90 6.01
N GLN A 134 -7.46 -14.77 6.35
CA GLN A 134 -7.36 -14.31 7.73
C GLN A 134 -8.63 -13.60 8.22
N LEU A 135 -9.52 -13.21 7.32
CA LEU A 135 -10.71 -12.42 7.69
C LEU A 135 -11.79 -13.30 8.33
N PRO A 136 -12.43 -12.86 9.42
CA PRO A 136 -12.18 -11.59 10.13
C PRO A 136 -10.91 -11.63 10.98
N ILE A 137 -10.11 -10.55 10.97
CA ILE A 137 -8.89 -10.41 11.77
C ILE A 137 -9.06 -9.26 12.77
N TYR A 138 -8.76 -9.52 14.05
CA TYR A 138 -8.94 -8.58 15.14
C TYR A 138 -7.66 -8.43 15.94
N TYR A 139 -7.23 -7.21 16.17
CA TYR A 139 -6.13 -6.88 17.07
C TYR A 139 -6.35 -7.43 18.49
N ASN A 140 -7.58 -7.39 18.99
CA ASN A 140 -7.96 -7.75 20.35
C ASN A 140 -8.48 -9.21 20.52
N HIS A 141 -8.06 -10.13 19.64
CA HIS A 141 -8.41 -11.54 19.81
C HIS A 141 -7.76 -12.13 21.07
N PHE A 142 -8.40 -13.13 21.66
CA PHE A 142 -7.84 -13.86 22.79
C PHE A 142 -6.64 -14.71 22.37
N ASN A 143 -5.68 -14.87 23.30
CA ASN A 143 -4.58 -15.80 23.10
C ASN A 143 -5.08 -17.23 22.92
N THR A 144 -4.40 -17.99 22.11
CA THR A 144 -4.63 -19.42 21.93
C THR A 144 -3.80 -20.24 22.91
N GLY A 145 -4.11 -21.53 23.08
CA GLY A 145 -3.29 -22.44 23.87
C GLY A 145 -1.90 -22.73 23.27
N ARG A 146 -1.66 -22.35 22.01
CA ARG A 146 -0.42 -22.61 21.27
C ARG A 146 -0.03 -21.41 20.42
N PRO A 147 0.31 -20.27 21.05
CA PRO A 147 0.70 -19.08 20.31
C PRO A 147 1.99 -19.33 19.53
N ALA A 148 2.09 -18.74 18.34
CA ALA A 148 3.33 -18.75 17.58
C ALA A 148 4.37 -17.88 18.25
N PRO A 149 5.58 -18.39 18.54
CA PRO A 149 6.63 -17.60 19.21
C PRO A 149 7.28 -16.55 18.30
N ASN A 150 7.12 -16.69 16.98
CA ASN A 150 7.62 -15.74 15.97
C ASN A 150 6.89 -15.96 14.64
N GLU A 151 7.13 -15.08 13.66
CA GLU A 151 6.48 -15.06 12.35
C GLU A 151 6.69 -16.33 11.52
N THR A 152 7.69 -17.15 11.82
CA THR A 152 8.05 -18.34 11.02
C THR A 152 7.84 -19.65 11.78
N ALA A 153 7.20 -19.62 12.93
CA ALA A 153 6.89 -20.81 13.70
C ALA A 153 5.58 -21.43 13.19
N PHE A 154 5.68 -22.43 12.34
CA PHE A 154 4.52 -23.11 11.73
C PHE A 154 4.26 -24.51 12.30
N ASN A 155 5.09 -25.00 13.22
CA ASN A 155 4.97 -26.37 13.71
C ASN A 155 4.23 -26.42 15.06
N TYR A 156 3.07 -27.07 15.04
CA TYR A 156 2.26 -27.33 16.24
C TYR A 156 1.78 -26.06 17.00
N VAL A 157 1.55 -24.99 16.25
CA VAL A 157 1.05 -23.68 16.78
C VAL A 157 -0.34 -23.39 16.22
N SER A 158 -1.10 -22.53 16.92
CA SER A 158 -2.41 -22.05 16.46
C SER A 158 -2.21 -20.85 15.53
N ALA A 159 -1.72 -21.11 14.33
CA ALA A 159 -1.44 -20.14 13.30
C ALA A 159 -1.68 -20.72 11.91
N TYR A 160 -1.65 -19.90 10.89
CA TYR A 160 -1.70 -20.36 9.50
C TYR A 160 -0.39 -21.10 9.16
N THR A 161 -0.49 -22.17 8.37
CA THR A 161 0.66 -23.00 7.99
C THR A 161 1.36 -22.52 6.72
N ASP A 162 0.75 -21.63 5.98
CA ASP A 162 1.13 -21.11 4.66
C ASP A 162 1.31 -19.58 4.64
N LEU A 163 1.21 -18.95 5.80
CA LEU A 163 1.32 -17.50 5.95
C LEU A 163 2.19 -17.16 7.15
N LYS A 164 2.98 -16.09 7.04
CA LYS A 164 3.73 -15.56 8.19
C LYS A 164 2.77 -15.20 9.32
N ASN A 165 3.11 -15.61 10.53
CA ASN A 165 2.36 -15.25 11.73
C ASN A 165 2.54 -13.75 12.01
N SER A 166 1.46 -13.09 12.35
CA SER A 166 1.42 -11.66 12.69
C SER A 166 0.91 -11.46 14.10
#